data_426b7d5efb3b477c796f7f6896aa9ff0
#
_entry.id   426b7d5efb3b477c796f7f6896aa9ff0
#
_cell.length_a   1.000
_cell.length_b   1.000
_cell.length_c   1.000
_cell.angle_alpha   90.00
_cell.angle_beta   90.00
_cell.angle_gamma   90.00
#
_symmetry.space_group_name_H-M   'P 1'
#
loop_
_entity.id
_entity.type
_entity.pdbx_description
1 polymer ?
#
loop_
_entity_poly.entity_id
_entity_poly.type
_entity_poly.pdbx_seq_one_letter_code
_entity_poly.pdbx_strand_id
1 'polypeptide(L)'
;MRSTRTRKSETTMILEVATLIVRAGEGADFEQAFSQAQKIISSMPGYVSHQLQRCLELQDKYLLLVQWQRLEDHTVGFRQSQQYQDWKKLLHHFYEPVPTVEHYEPVFVAQHSVREGRA
;
A
#
# COMPACT_ATOMS: atom_id res chain seq x y z
N MET A 1 22.22 -1.53 -24.55
CA MET A 1 21.54 -1.69 -24.32
C MET A 1 21.20 -2.24 -23.19
N ARG A 2 21.70 -2.97 -22.74
CA ARG A 2 21.41 -3.52 -21.68
C ARG A 2 21.54 -2.75 -20.48
N SER A 3 22.30 -1.76 -20.40
CA SER A 3 22.39 -0.94 -19.22
C SER A 3 21.07 -0.30 -19.00
N THR A 4 20.27 -0.17 -20.00
CA THR A 4 18.98 0.39 -19.87
C THR A 4 18.13 -0.44 -18.95
N ARG A 5 18.27 -1.78 -19.05
CA ARG A 5 17.53 -2.60 -18.25
C ARG A 5 17.92 -2.50 -16.82
N THR A 6 19.18 -2.34 -16.52
CA THR A 6 19.64 -2.20 -15.17
C THR A 6 19.07 -0.94 -14.57
N ARG A 7 19.07 0.12 -15.35
CA ARG A 7 18.57 1.34 -14.83
C ARG A 7 17.11 1.27 -14.58
N LYS A 8 16.36 0.57 -15.40
CA LYS A 8 14.97 0.42 -15.21
C LYS A 8 14.68 -0.29 -13.92
N SER A 9 15.44 -1.33 -13.62
CA SER A 9 15.28 -2.05 -12.41
C SER A 9 15.50 -1.18 -11.22
N GLU A 10 16.49 -0.33 -11.27
CA GLU A 10 16.80 0.52 -10.15
C GLU A 10 15.74 1.57 -9.91
N THR A 11 15.01 1.96 -10.95
CA THR A 11 14.04 3.02 -10.78
C THR A 11 12.62 2.49 -10.71
N THR A 12 12.41 1.21 -10.86
CA THR A 12 11.08 0.66 -10.84
C THR A 12 10.59 0.53 -9.42
N MET A 13 9.51 1.20 -9.13
CA MET A 13 8.90 1.07 -7.83
C MET A 13 8.01 -0.15 -7.82
N ILE A 14 7.83 -0.72 -6.66
CA ILE A 14 6.98 -1.88 -6.47
C ILE A 14 5.69 -1.44 -5.80
N LEU A 15 4.56 -1.91 -6.30
CA LEU A 15 3.28 -1.62 -5.69
C LEU A 15 2.84 -2.80 -4.84
N GLU A 16 2.64 -2.56 -3.56
CA GLU A 16 2.02 -3.54 -2.69
C GLU A 16 0.52 -3.31 -2.73
N VAL A 17 -0.25 -4.39 -2.90
CA VAL A 17 -1.72 -4.32 -2.88
C VAL A 17 -2.21 -5.27 -1.80
N ALA A 18 -2.82 -4.73 -0.77
CA ALA A 18 -3.38 -5.54 0.30
C ALA A 18 -4.90 -5.43 0.26
N THR A 19 -5.57 -6.58 0.17
CA THR A 19 -7.02 -6.62 0.22
C THR A 19 -7.42 -6.83 1.67
N LEU A 20 -8.19 -5.88 2.20
CA LEU A 20 -8.55 -5.86 3.60
C LEU A 20 -10.06 -6.04 3.74
N ILE A 21 -10.47 -7.10 4.43
CA ILE A 21 -11.88 -7.32 4.72
C ILE A 21 -12.06 -7.02 6.20
N VAL A 22 -12.70 -5.91 6.49
CA VAL A 22 -12.90 -5.46 7.85
C VAL A 22 -14.17 -6.09 8.39
N ARG A 23 -14.18 -6.40 9.67
CA ARG A 23 -15.37 -7.01 10.31
C ARG A 23 -16.56 -6.11 10.10
N ALA A 24 -17.72 -6.72 9.91
CA ALA A 24 -18.95 -6.00 9.59
C ALA A 24 -19.23 -4.90 10.61
N GLY A 25 -19.48 -3.71 10.11
CA GLY A 25 -19.82 -2.57 10.97
C GLY A 25 -18.65 -1.88 11.62
N GLU A 26 -17.41 -2.35 11.37
CA GLU A 26 -16.25 -1.75 12.01
C GLU A 26 -15.42 -0.86 11.07
N GLY A 27 -15.96 -0.53 9.90
CA GLY A 27 -15.23 0.26 8.94
C GLY A 27 -14.82 1.64 9.45
N ALA A 28 -15.73 2.32 10.15
CA ALA A 28 -15.43 3.65 10.68
C ALA A 28 -14.31 3.59 11.72
N ASP A 29 -14.35 2.60 12.59
CA ASP A 29 -13.31 2.44 13.62
C ASP A 29 -11.99 2.06 12.97
N PHE A 30 -12.03 1.24 11.92
CA PHE A 30 -10.85 0.88 11.18
C PHE A 30 -10.22 2.13 10.53
N GLU A 31 -11.04 2.97 9.91
CA GLU A 31 -10.50 4.17 9.27
C GLU A 31 -9.87 5.12 10.27
N GLN A 32 -10.45 5.20 11.45
CA GLN A 32 -9.89 6.01 12.52
C GLN A 32 -8.53 5.44 12.95
N ALA A 33 -8.43 4.12 13.13
CA ALA A 33 -7.18 3.48 13.49
C ALA A 33 -6.15 3.66 12.38
N PHE A 34 -6.58 3.57 11.13
CA PHE A 34 -5.67 3.71 9.99
C PHE A 34 -5.09 5.12 9.95
N SER A 35 -5.84 6.12 10.36
CA SER A 35 -5.33 7.49 10.37
C SER A 35 -4.10 7.61 11.25
N GLN A 36 -3.99 6.77 12.30
CA GLN A 36 -2.81 6.74 13.14
C GLN A 36 -1.74 5.82 12.56
N ALA A 37 -2.16 4.63 12.12
CA ALA A 37 -1.23 3.63 11.63
C ALA A 37 -0.46 4.11 10.40
N GLN A 38 -1.08 4.93 9.55
CA GLN A 38 -0.41 5.36 8.33
C GLN A 38 0.86 6.18 8.63
N LYS A 39 0.95 6.78 9.80
CA LYS A 39 2.15 7.52 10.17
C LYS A 39 3.33 6.57 10.36
N ILE A 40 3.05 5.35 10.76
CA ILE A 40 4.07 4.35 10.96
C ILE A 40 4.67 3.93 9.62
N ILE A 41 3.81 3.50 8.68
CA ILE A 41 4.33 2.99 7.42
C ILE A 41 5.02 4.10 6.61
N SER A 42 4.51 5.33 6.70
CA SER A 42 5.11 6.42 5.95
C SER A 42 6.46 6.84 6.49
N SER A 43 6.85 6.37 7.68
CA SER A 43 8.16 6.67 8.23
C SER A 43 9.21 5.67 7.82
N MET A 44 8.84 4.60 7.10
CA MET A 44 9.78 3.52 6.82
C MET A 44 10.72 3.85 5.66
N PRO A 45 11.97 3.37 5.73
CA PRO A 45 12.90 3.54 4.61
C PRO A 45 12.34 2.87 3.37
N GLY A 46 12.45 3.51 2.23
CA GLY A 46 11.97 2.97 0.97
C GLY A 46 10.51 3.21 0.69
N TYR A 47 9.77 3.74 1.66
CA TYR A 47 8.38 4.08 1.44
C TYR A 47 8.30 5.28 0.48
N VAL A 48 7.36 5.22 -0.47
CA VAL A 48 7.15 6.31 -1.42
C VAL A 48 5.79 6.96 -1.21
N SER A 49 4.72 6.19 -1.22
CA SER A 49 3.37 6.74 -1.09
C SER A 49 2.39 5.63 -0.78
N HIS A 50 1.20 6.00 -0.37
CA HIS A 50 0.14 5.00 -0.18
C HIS A 50 -1.23 5.61 -0.39
N GLN A 51 -2.19 4.74 -0.61
CA GLN A 51 -3.60 5.09 -0.67
C GLN A 51 -4.38 4.00 0.02
N LEU A 52 -5.43 4.37 0.72
CA LEU A 52 -6.41 3.42 1.22
C LEU A 52 -7.70 3.70 0.46
N GLN A 53 -8.20 2.72 -0.28
CA GLN A 53 -9.39 2.85 -1.10
C GLN A 53 -10.51 2.02 -0.50
N ARG A 54 -11.74 2.56 -0.51
CA ARG A 54 -12.91 1.83 -0.03
C ARG A 54 -13.62 1.24 -1.22
N CYS A 55 -14.02 -0.03 -1.12
CA CYS A 55 -14.78 -0.67 -2.18
C CYS A 55 -16.18 -0.09 -2.23
N LEU A 56 -16.67 0.23 -3.41
CA LEU A 56 -18.00 0.79 -3.54
C LEU A 56 -19.07 -0.30 -3.56
N GLU A 57 -18.72 -1.47 -4.07
CA GLU A 57 -19.66 -2.57 -4.18
C GLU A 57 -19.83 -3.39 -2.92
N LEU A 58 -18.77 -3.51 -2.13
CA LEU A 58 -18.81 -4.32 -0.91
C LEU A 58 -18.49 -3.46 0.28
N GLN A 59 -19.38 -3.46 1.26
CA GLN A 59 -19.20 -2.71 2.46
C GLN A 59 -18.05 -3.31 3.26
N ASP A 60 -17.30 -2.50 3.95
CA ASP A 60 -16.22 -2.92 4.85
C ASP A 60 -15.06 -3.61 4.11
N LYS A 61 -14.96 -3.43 2.80
CA LYS A 61 -13.82 -3.95 2.05
C LYS A 61 -12.95 -2.79 1.56
N TYR A 62 -11.65 -2.92 1.73
CA TYR A 62 -10.71 -1.86 1.35
C TYR A 62 -9.54 -2.43 0.59
N LEU A 63 -8.87 -1.58 -0.18
CA LEU A 63 -7.59 -1.90 -0.77
C LEU A 63 -6.57 -0.93 -0.21
N LEU A 64 -5.47 -1.46 0.28
CA LEU A 64 -4.34 -0.64 0.68
C LEU A 64 -3.30 -0.76 -0.43
N LEU A 65 -2.90 0.37 -1.00
CA LEU A 65 -1.94 0.42 -2.09
C LEU A 65 -0.73 1.19 -1.60
N VAL A 66 0.43 0.54 -1.56
CA VAL A 66 1.65 1.20 -1.07
C VAL A 66 2.73 1.09 -2.11
N GLN A 67 3.37 2.21 -2.44
CA GLN A 67 4.50 2.19 -3.36
C GLN A 67 5.79 2.17 -2.55
N TRP A 68 6.67 1.24 -2.90
CA TRP A 68 7.96 1.07 -2.25
C TRP A 68 9.06 1.22 -3.31
N GLN A 69 10.23 1.69 -2.90
CA GLN A 69 11.34 1.80 -3.84
C GLN A 69 11.80 0.43 -4.28
N ARG A 70 11.80 -0.54 -3.38
CA ARG A 70 12.21 -1.91 -3.69
C ARG A 70 11.33 -2.88 -2.92
N LEU A 71 11.20 -4.08 -3.47
CA LEU A 71 10.40 -5.12 -2.83
C LEU A 71 10.86 -5.38 -1.41
N GLU A 72 12.17 -5.44 -1.20
CA GLU A 72 12.73 -5.76 0.11
C GLU A 72 12.43 -4.71 1.16
N ASP A 73 12.16 -3.49 0.75
CA ASP A 73 11.79 -2.45 1.71
C ASP A 73 10.51 -2.86 2.44
N HIS A 74 9.61 -3.55 1.75
CA HIS A 74 8.39 -4.03 2.37
C HIS A 74 8.59 -5.40 3.01
N THR A 75 9.07 -6.37 2.24
CA THR A 75 9.05 -7.76 2.69
C THR A 75 10.08 -8.04 3.79
N VAL A 76 11.14 -7.26 3.83
CA VAL A 76 12.17 -7.42 4.85
C VAL A 76 12.19 -6.21 5.77
N GLY A 77 12.40 -5.02 5.21
CA GLY A 77 12.55 -3.82 6.02
C GLY A 77 11.37 -3.58 6.94
N PHE A 78 10.18 -3.47 6.37
CA PHE A 78 9.00 -3.20 7.18
C PHE A 78 8.55 -4.44 7.95
N ARG A 79 8.39 -5.55 7.27
CA ARG A 79 7.85 -6.77 7.90
C ARG A 79 8.66 -7.28 9.08
N GLN A 80 9.95 -6.99 9.12
CA GLN A 80 10.80 -7.46 10.19
C GLN A 80 11.12 -6.37 11.21
N SER A 81 10.43 -5.24 11.15
CA SER A 81 10.70 -4.11 12.03
C SER A 81 9.78 -4.09 13.23
N GLN A 82 10.20 -3.34 14.26
CA GLN A 82 9.33 -3.10 15.40
C GLN A 82 8.13 -2.28 14.97
N GLN A 83 8.30 -1.39 13.99
CA GLN A 83 7.22 -0.57 13.48
C GLN A 83 6.10 -1.43 12.91
N TYR A 84 6.44 -2.57 12.31
CA TYR A 84 5.41 -3.47 11.80
C TYR A 84 4.59 -4.07 12.94
N GLN A 85 5.22 -4.36 14.07
CA GLN A 85 4.49 -4.88 15.21
C GLN A 85 3.49 -3.83 15.73
N ASP A 86 3.89 -2.57 15.76
CA ASP A 86 2.99 -1.50 16.17
C ASP A 86 1.85 -1.31 15.16
N TRP A 87 2.15 -1.44 13.89
CA TRP A 87 1.18 -1.37 12.80
C TRP A 87 0.13 -2.48 12.97
N LYS A 88 0.60 -3.70 13.24
CA LYS A 88 -0.30 -4.83 13.44
C LYS A 88 -1.21 -4.63 14.64
N LYS A 89 -0.69 -4.09 15.70
CA LYS A 89 -1.50 -3.88 16.90
C LYS A 89 -2.65 -2.94 16.64
N LEU A 90 -2.44 -1.94 15.80
CA LEU A 90 -3.49 -1.00 15.50
C LEU A 90 -4.54 -1.55 14.54
N LEU A 91 -4.15 -2.46 13.65
CA LEU A 91 -4.99 -2.78 12.50
C LEU A 91 -5.46 -4.22 12.39
N HIS A 92 -4.63 -5.18 12.79
CA HIS A 92 -4.92 -6.57 12.41
C HIS A 92 -6.17 -7.15 13.04
N HIS A 93 -6.58 -6.65 14.19
CA HIS A 93 -7.79 -7.17 14.84
C HIS A 93 -9.06 -6.80 14.09
N PHE A 94 -8.98 -5.85 13.15
CA PHE A 94 -10.14 -5.48 12.36
C PHE A 94 -10.42 -6.46 11.23
N TYR A 95 -9.44 -7.26 10.82
CA TYR A 95 -9.55 -8.04 9.60
C TYR A 95 -10.14 -9.42 9.83
N GLU A 96 -10.99 -9.83 8.87
CA GLU A 96 -11.50 -11.18 8.84
C GLU A 96 -11.97 -11.47 7.43
N PRO A 97 -11.28 -12.31 6.66
CA PRO A 97 -10.10 -13.08 7.10
C PRO A 97 -8.81 -12.26 7.06
N VAL A 98 -7.70 -12.94 7.21
CA VAL A 98 -6.38 -12.32 7.13
C VAL A 98 -6.22 -11.67 5.78
N PRO A 99 -5.55 -10.55 5.69
CA PRO A 99 -5.40 -9.86 4.40
C PRO A 99 -4.61 -10.66 3.40
N THR A 100 -4.95 -10.48 2.12
CA THR A 100 -4.18 -11.02 1.03
C THR A 100 -3.29 -9.89 0.51
N VAL A 101 -1.99 -10.16 0.39
CA VAL A 101 -1.03 -9.16 -0.03
C VAL A 101 -0.31 -9.63 -1.29
N GLU A 102 -0.29 -8.79 -2.30
CA GLU A 102 0.38 -9.08 -3.55
C GLU A 102 1.25 -7.90 -3.94
N HIS A 103 2.25 -8.15 -4.77
CA HIS A 103 3.17 -7.12 -5.22
C HIS A 103 3.14 -7.06 -6.73
N TYR A 104 3.21 -5.85 -7.27
CA TYR A 104 3.11 -5.59 -8.70
C TYR A 104 4.21 -4.65 -9.14
N GLU A 105 4.64 -4.81 -10.38
CA GLU A 105 5.56 -3.83 -10.96
C GLU A 105 4.94 -3.35 -12.26
N PRO A 106 5.21 -2.13 -12.69
CA PRO A 106 4.57 -1.60 -13.90
C PRO A 106 5.06 -2.31 -15.15
N VAL A 107 4.16 -2.53 -16.08
CA VAL A 107 4.49 -3.04 -17.40
C VAL A 107 4.32 -1.92 -18.40
N PHE A 108 3.18 -1.23 -18.35
CA PHE A 108 2.94 -0.05 -19.16
C PHE A 108 2.43 1.05 -18.28
N VAL A 109 2.93 2.25 -18.46
CA VAL A 109 2.47 3.41 -17.71
C VAL A 109 2.13 4.50 -18.71
N ALA A 110 0.92 5.02 -18.64
CA ALA A 110 0.50 6.13 -19.47
C ALA A 110 -0.42 7.02 -18.67
N GLN A 111 -0.53 8.26 -19.06
CA GLN A 111 -1.30 9.18 -18.29
C GLN A 111 -1.90 10.21 -19.22
N HIS A 112 -3.15 10.48 -19.03
CA HIS A 112 -3.84 11.51 -19.80
C HIS A 112 -3.36 12.86 -19.30
N SER A 113 -3.09 13.75 -20.24
CA SER A 113 -2.66 15.08 -19.86
C SER A 113 -3.88 15.88 -19.49
N VAL A 114 -4.05 16.13 -18.22
CA VAL A 114 -5.22 16.80 -17.83
C VAL A 114 -5.08 18.18 -17.44
N ARG A 115 -3.91 18.71 -17.52
CA ARG A 115 -3.78 19.95 -17.08
C ARG A 115 -4.50 20.77 -17.93
N GLU A 116 -4.76 20.42 -18.98
CA GLU A 116 -5.40 21.20 -19.73
C GLU A 116 -6.72 21.08 -19.42
N GLY A 117 -7.05 20.36 -18.80
CA GLY A 117 -8.32 20.21 -18.44
C GLY A 117 -8.99 21.40 -18.04
N ARG A 118 -8.62 21.78 -18.53
CA ARG A 118 -9.08 22.42 -18.38
C ARG A 118 -9.63 23.00 -18.47
N ALA A 119 -9.55 22.89 -18.84
CA ALA A 119 -9.93 23.46 -18.85
C ALA A 119 -10.52 23.67 -18.86
#